data_b4788450f0b4965394fed8982af4fc92
#
_entry.id   b4788450f0b4965394fed8982af4fc92
#
_cell.length_a   1.000
_cell.length_b   1.000
_cell.length_c   1.000
_cell.angle_alpha   90.00
_cell.angle_beta   90.00
_cell.angle_gamma   90.00
#
_symmetry.space_group_name_H-M   'P 1'
#
loop_
_entity.id
_entity.type
_entity.pdbx_description
1 polymer ?
#
loop_
_entity_poly.entity_id
_entity_poly.type
_entity_poly.pdbx_seq_one_letter_code
_entity_poly.pdbx_strand_id
1 'polypeptide(L)'
;MGQPRPIDEPPDEESETPSEETPIEETPSEETERPPSGIAFPGLDSIGFSYDVFRGQFASPESTKMPLFELGDPVEFETAGGLFAKPESVRVQWIEDARITATSGTQASDYQRNLATKVGLEGGYGFFKGSLDFQFNELQRRSTVYNFVTQTDQYDIALLTLDPDGPVSELLRERATTDLETADPTVLFDRYGTHYLHSLIVGAAATYSAATNTTKYNSEVDFAVAAEMSYRGVTGQLSANQQTQYSEAIEEFRKASTVKVHARGGQAEFAGKIVDGSYDDWRKSIRQNLVFVSLNADSLRPLWDLCEDETRRAQLEAAYEEYSGGFSPEPDPTIAPVYGYSTDSPRRWYFSLSRSDLADGGWRLHDEPFFHVSTVPGRGRVPVYRHSAPNPIRYKLSVEQRPGHGWSDETQPVWYAYPPDPDEHDGVQGREGIYGFVDPNNRGTSGWFYNVRDGDRGWDREELTFY
;
A
#
# COMPACT_ATOMS: atom_id res chain seq x y z
N MET A 1 80.28 -42.03 -41.02
CA MET A 1 80.32 -42.64 -42.35
C MET A 1 78.96 -42.38 -42.95
N GLY A 2 78.68 -41.67 -43.89
CA GLY A 2 79.27 -41.18 -45.11
C GLY A 2 78.20 -40.32 -45.73
N GLN A 3 78.64 -39.14 -46.13
CA GLN A 3 78.00 -38.27 -47.13
C GLN A 3 78.10 -38.90 -48.50
N PRO A 4 77.72 -38.29 -49.65
CA PRO A 4 76.87 -37.12 -49.97
C PRO A 4 76.11 -37.27 -51.32
N ARG A 5 75.19 -36.25 -51.61
CA ARG A 5 74.95 -35.50 -52.89
C ARG A 5 74.74 -36.21 -54.23
N PRO A 6 74.29 -35.55 -55.35
CA PRO A 6 73.89 -34.15 -55.66
C PRO A 6 72.57 -34.03 -56.47
N ILE A 7 71.97 -32.83 -56.48
CA ILE A 7 71.79 -31.79 -57.56
C ILE A 7 71.29 -32.32 -58.92
N ASP A 8 70.15 -31.69 -59.37
CA ASP A 8 70.02 -31.13 -60.73
C ASP A 8 68.80 -30.15 -60.77
N GLU A 9 69.07 -28.96 -61.19
CA GLU A 9 68.23 -27.89 -61.73
C GLU A 9 68.27 -27.92 -63.25
N PRO A 10 67.55 -27.01 -63.94
CA PRO A 10 66.14 -26.78 -64.27
C PRO A 10 65.89 -27.02 -65.83
N PRO A 11 64.82 -26.55 -66.46
CA PRO A 11 64.77 -25.32 -67.15
C PRO A 11 63.44 -24.53 -67.27
N ASP A 12 63.59 -23.25 -67.25
CA ASP A 12 63.10 -22.10 -68.01
C ASP A 12 61.67 -22.04 -68.59
N GLU A 13 61.03 -20.93 -68.19
CA GLU A 13 60.30 -19.91 -68.94
C GLU A 13 59.15 -20.31 -69.89
N GLU A 14 57.95 -19.81 -69.49
CA GLU A 14 57.16 -19.03 -70.45
C GLU A 14 56.31 -17.93 -69.74
N SER A 15 56.44 -16.70 -70.25
CA SER A 15 55.78 -15.47 -69.85
C SER A 15 54.32 -15.47 -70.24
N GLU A 16 53.40 -15.22 -69.32
CA GLU A 16 52.07 -14.73 -69.66
C GLU A 16 51.75 -13.42 -68.91
N THR A 17 51.27 -12.46 -69.67
CA THR A 17 50.89 -11.10 -69.39
C THR A 17 49.81 -10.96 -68.36
N PRO A 18 49.77 -9.88 -67.51
CA PRO A 18 48.80 -9.68 -66.49
C PRO A 18 47.44 -9.24 -67.07
N SER A 19 46.39 -9.97 -66.73
CA SER A 19 45.00 -9.52 -66.89
C SER A 19 44.69 -8.51 -65.86
N GLU A 20 44.17 -7.33 -66.26
CA GLU A 20 43.59 -6.30 -65.39
C GLU A 20 42.43 -6.89 -64.58
N GLU A 21 42.62 -7.10 -63.23
CA GLU A 21 41.54 -7.33 -62.28
C GLU A 21 40.87 -5.98 -61.96
N THR A 22 39.63 -5.83 -62.35
CA THR A 22 38.71 -4.78 -61.91
C THR A 22 38.53 -4.88 -60.40
N PRO A 23 38.57 -3.77 -59.66
CA PRO A 23 38.28 -3.80 -58.22
C PRO A 23 36.81 -4.20 -57.97
N ILE A 24 36.61 -5.29 -57.28
CA ILE A 24 35.31 -5.63 -56.70
C ILE A 24 35.06 -4.58 -55.62
N GLU A 25 34.08 -3.68 -55.81
CA GLU A 25 33.50 -2.85 -54.80
C GLU A 25 32.94 -3.78 -53.72
N GLU A 26 33.63 -3.87 -52.58
CA GLU A 26 33.08 -4.46 -51.35
C GLU A 26 31.89 -3.58 -50.93
N THR A 27 30.69 -4.06 -51.23
CA THR A 27 29.46 -3.57 -50.56
C THR A 27 29.68 -3.69 -49.06
N PRO A 28 29.45 -2.61 -48.27
CA PRO A 28 29.45 -2.74 -46.80
C PRO A 28 28.44 -3.81 -46.42
N SER A 29 28.93 -4.89 -45.81
CA SER A 29 28.06 -5.86 -45.15
C SER A 29 27.25 -5.06 -44.14
N GLU A 30 25.93 -4.99 -44.32
CA GLU A 30 25.01 -4.64 -43.25
C GLU A 30 25.39 -5.54 -42.08
N GLU A 31 26.10 -4.98 -41.09
CA GLU A 31 26.17 -5.57 -39.77
C GLU A 31 24.72 -5.60 -39.26
N THR A 32 24.08 -6.75 -39.45
CA THR A 32 22.86 -7.08 -38.80
C THR A 32 23.19 -7.00 -37.30
N GLU A 33 22.85 -5.87 -36.67
CA GLU A 33 23.01 -5.67 -35.25
C GLU A 33 22.35 -6.85 -34.55
N ARG A 34 23.16 -7.65 -33.87
CA ARG A 34 22.71 -8.78 -33.12
C ARG A 34 21.87 -8.22 -31.98
N PRO A 35 20.60 -8.65 -31.75
CA PRO A 35 19.81 -8.12 -30.67
C PRO A 35 20.58 -8.27 -29.35
N PRO A 36 20.51 -7.26 -28.46
CA PRO A 36 21.25 -7.29 -27.21
C PRO A 36 20.89 -8.52 -26.39
N SER A 37 21.90 -9.19 -25.85
CA SER A 37 21.75 -10.44 -25.09
C SER A 37 21.49 -10.21 -23.61
N GLY A 38 21.47 -8.95 -23.14
CA GLY A 38 21.27 -8.58 -21.74
C GLY A 38 19.86 -8.86 -21.23
N ILE A 39 19.75 -9.18 -19.93
CA ILE A 39 18.47 -9.29 -19.25
C ILE A 39 17.87 -7.89 -19.11
N ALA A 40 16.56 -7.73 -19.39
CA ALA A 40 15.87 -6.47 -19.22
C ALA A 40 16.02 -5.93 -17.79
N PHE A 41 16.37 -4.64 -17.65
CA PHE A 41 16.53 -4.04 -16.33
C PHE A 41 15.19 -3.99 -15.59
N PRO A 42 15.15 -4.28 -14.27
CA PRO A 42 13.91 -4.21 -13.49
C PRO A 42 13.24 -2.83 -13.55
N GLY A 43 11.90 -2.79 -13.62
CA GLY A 43 11.11 -1.55 -13.66
C GLY A 43 10.86 -0.99 -15.07
N LEU A 44 11.44 -1.58 -16.12
CA LEU A 44 11.17 -1.19 -17.51
C LEU A 44 9.73 -1.48 -17.95
N ASP A 45 9.05 -2.38 -17.27
CA ASP A 45 7.64 -2.70 -17.43
C ASP A 45 6.69 -1.66 -16.82
N SER A 46 7.25 -0.63 -16.19
CA SER A 46 6.49 0.42 -15.49
C SER A 46 6.88 1.83 -15.94
N ILE A 47 8.17 2.07 -16.24
CA ILE A 47 8.65 3.39 -16.69
C ILE A 47 7.95 3.81 -18.00
N GLY A 48 7.49 5.07 -18.08
CA GLY A 48 6.77 5.59 -19.24
C GLY A 48 5.30 5.11 -19.36
N PHE A 49 4.82 4.34 -18.39
CA PHE A 49 3.40 4.03 -18.33
C PHE A 49 2.59 5.16 -17.69
N SER A 50 1.35 5.28 -18.10
CA SER A 50 0.39 6.12 -17.40
C SER A 50 0.06 5.56 -16.02
N TYR A 51 -0.34 6.41 -15.07
CA TYR A 51 -0.44 6.08 -13.65
C TYR A 51 -1.71 6.64 -13.01
N ASP A 52 -2.42 5.79 -12.25
CA ASP A 52 -3.61 6.20 -11.51
C ASP A 52 -3.23 6.63 -10.09
N VAL A 53 -3.06 7.94 -9.89
CA VAL A 53 -2.69 8.51 -8.59
C VAL A 53 -3.83 8.50 -7.57
N PHE A 54 -5.08 8.28 -7.98
CA PHE A 54 -6.22 8.26 -7.08
C PHE A 54 -6.58 6.84 -6.63
N ARG A 55 -6.84 5.94 -7.58
CA ARG A 55 -7.26 4.56 -7.29
C ARG A 55 -6.09 3.63 -6.99
N GLY A 56 -4.91 4.00 -7.46
CA GLY A 56 -3.70 3.18 -7.37
C GLY A 56 -3.08 3.12 -5.97
N GLN A 57 -2.13 2.20 -5.83
CA GLN A 57 -1.24 2.12 -4.67
C GLN A 57 -0.01 2.99 -4.93
N PHE A 58 0.54 3.58 -3.88
CA PHE A 58 1.80 4.32 -3.96
C PHE A 58 2.95 3.39 -4.38
N ALA A 59 3.74 3.84 -5.37
CA ALA A 59 4.93 3.14 -5.88
C ALA A 59 4.67 1.65 -6.19
N SER A 60 3.61 1.34 -6.93
CA SER A 60 3.24 -0.03 -7.30
C SER A 60 3.06 -0.19 -8.81
N PRO A 61 3.60 -1.28 -9.41
CA PRO A 61 3.31 -1.62 -10.80
C PRO A 61 1.81 -1.80 -11.09
N GLU A 62 1.02 -2.23 -10.09
CA GLU A 62 -0.43 -2.41 -10.21
C GLU A 62 -1.20 -1.10 -10.46
N SER A 63 -0.55 0.05 -10.23
CA SER A 63 -1.11 1.38 -10.46
C SER A 63 -0.79 1.95 -11.83
N THR A 64 0.07 1.27 -12.59
CA THR A 64 0.30 1.58 -14.01
C THR A 64 -0.89 1.13 -14.85
N LYS A 65 -1.21 1.85 -15.92
CA LYS A 65 -2.36 1.54 -16.78
C LYS A 65 -1.94 1.21 -18.21
N MET A 66 -1.54 2.19 -18.98
CA MET A 66 -1.25 2.02 -20.40
C MET A 66 0.18 2.48 -20.72
N PRO A 67 0.92 1.77 -21.58
CA PRO A 67 2.19 2.27 -22.10
C PRO A 67 1.92 3.48 -23.00
N LEU A 68 2.55 4.61 -22.68
CA LEU A 68 2.36 5.85 -23.43
C LEU A 68 3.38 6.04 -24.53
N PHE A 69 4.60 5.52 -24.36
CA PHE A 69 5.77 5.86 -25.20
C PHE A 69 6.32 4.67 -25.97
N GLU A 70 6.98 4.95 -27.08
CA GLU A 70 7.88 4.07 -27.78
C GLU A 70 9.30 4.42 -27.35
N LEU A 71 9.88 3.60 -26.49
CA LEU A 71 11.11 3.93 -25.77
C LEU A 71 12.39 3.68 -26.57
N GLY A 72 12.28 3.28 -27.84
CA GLY A 72 13.41 2.97 -28.70
C GLY A 72 13.96 1.56 -28.53
N ASP A 73 15.05 1.28 -29.25
CA ASP A 73 15.66 -0.03 -29.24
C ASP A 73 16.42 -0.33 -27.95
N PRO A 74 16.53 -1.62 -27.58
CA PRO A 74 17.26 -2.00 -26.39
C PRO A 74 18.77 -1.88 -26.59
N VAL A 75 19.46 -1.25 -25.64
CA VAL A 75 20.93 -1.15 -25.60
C VAL A 75 21.46 -1.84 -24.34
N GLU A 76 22.59 -2.53 -24.48
CA GLU A 76 23.28 -3.15 -23.35
C GLU A 76 24.04 -2.12 -22.52
N PHE A 77 24.02 -2.29 -21.21
CA PHE A 77 24.81 -1.50 -20.29
C PHE A 77 25.25 -2.34 -19.08
N GLU A 78 26.42 -2.04 -18.58
CA GLU A 78 27.01 -2.73 -17.44
C GLU A 78 26.80 -1.92 -16.15
N THR A 79 26.43 -2.61 -15.06
CA THR A 79 26.27 -2.04 -13.72
C THR A 79 27.02 -2.89 -12.71
N ALA A 80 27.08 -2.42 -11.45
CA ALA A 80 27.57 -3.24 -10.33
C ALA A 80 26.76 -4.55 -10.13
N GLY A 81 25.53 -4.63 -10.66
CA GLY A 81 24.67 -5.82 -10.62
C GLY A 81 24.81 -6.78 -11.81
N GLY A 82 25.61 -6.43 -12.83
CA GLY A 82 25.82 -7.23 -14.04
C GLY A 82 25.46 -6.51 -15.34
N LEU A 83 25.38 -7.28 -16.42
CA LEU A 83 25.01 -6.80 -17.76
C LEU A 83 23.49 -6.85 -17.94
N PHE A 84 22.91 -5.71 -18.29
CA PHE A 84 21.47 -5.53 -18.50
C PHE A 84 21.19 -4.88 -19.86
N ALA A 85 19.93 -4.99 -20.30
CA ALA A 85 19.42 -4.25 -21.45
C ALA A 85 18.37 -3.21 -21.00
N LYS A 86 18.39 -2.03 -21.64
CA LYS A 86 17.42 -0.95 -21.43
C LYS A 86 17.13 -0.24 -22.77
N PRO A 87 15.95 0.39 -22.95
CA PRO A 87 15.73 1.28 -24.09
C PRO A 87 16.68 2.49 -24.08
N GLU A 88 17.02 3.00 -25.26
CA GLU A 88 17.90 4.19 -25.41
C GLU A 88 17.39 5.39 -24.63
N SER A 89 16.08 5.68 -24.70
CA SER A 89 15.43 6.80 -24.02
C SER A 89 15.25 6.65 -22.51
N VAL A 90 15.78 5.58 -21.91
CA VAL A 90 15.75 5.37 -20.46
C VAL A 90 17.16 5.45 -19.89
N ARG A 91 17.37 6.38 -18.98
CA ARG A 91 18.57 6.45 -18.16
C ARG A 91 18.41 5.63 -16.89
N VAL A 92 19.41 4.82 -16.56
CA VAL A 92 19.51 4.08 -15.31
C VAL A 92 20.68 4.61 -14.51
N GLN A 93 20.41 5.10 -13.31
CA GLN A 93 21.42 5.59 -12.37
C GLN A 93 21.44 4.69 -11.13
N TRP A 94 22.60 4.09 -10.85
CA TRP A 94 22.82 3.29 -9.64
C TRP A 94 22.98 4.23 -8.42
N ILE A 95 22.20 4.05 -7.34
CA ILE A 95 22.15 4.98 -6.20
C ILE A 95 22.52 4.32 -4.86
N GLU A 96 22.08 3.11 -4.55
CA GLU A 96 22.36 2.35 -3.32
C GLU A 96 22.14 3.13 -2.02
N ASP A 97 20.90 3.49 -1.75
CA ASP A 97 20.49 4.16 -0.51
C ASP A 97 19.59 3.23 0.33
N ALA A 98 19.72 3.32 1.65
CA ALA A 98 18.89 2.56 2.58
C ALA A 98 18.36 3.49 3.67
N ARG A 99 17.02 3.52 3.85
CA ARG A 99 16.39 4.41 4.81
C ARG A 99 15.10 3.83 5.39
N ILE A 100 14.80 4.20 6.62
CA ILE A 100 13.49 3.99 7.22
C ILE A 100 12.74 5.32 7.20
N THR A 101 11.54 5.32 6.66
CA THR A 101 10.66 6.48 6.60
C THR A 101 9.31 6.16 7.19
N ALA A 102 8.64 7.16 7.76
CA ALA A 102 7.26 7.04 8.21
C ALA A 102 6.31 7.86 7.31
N THR A 103 5.11 7.34 7.12
CA THR A 103 3.96 8.11 6.66
C THR A 103 2.88 7.92 7.70
N SER A 104 2.37 9.01 8.26
CA SER A 104 1.35 8.99 9.30
C SER A 104 0.18 9.90 8.96
N GLY A 105 -0.89 9.84 9.72
CA GLY A 105 -2.04 10.72 9.64
C GLY A 105 -3.01 10.47 10.78
N THR A 106 -3.64 11.53 11.26
CA THR A 106 -4.68 11.47 12.31
C THR A 106 -6.04 11.03 11.76
N GLN A 107 -6.13 10.95 10.44
CA GLN A 107 -7.27 10.42 9.68
C GLN A 107 -6.79 9.97 8.30
N ALA A 108 -7.64 9.25 7.57
CA ALA A 108 -7.30 8.70 6.26
C ALA A 108 -6.85 9.78 5.24
N SER A 109 -7.51 10.95 5.24
CA SER A 109 -7.15 12.07 4.36
C SER A 109 -5.77 12.65 4.64
N ASP A 110 -5.37 12.73 5.91
CA ASP A 110 -4.03 13.22 6.28
C ASP A 110 -2.95 12.26 5.83
N TYR A 111 -3.18 10.95 6.04
CA TYR A 111 -2.27 9.92 5.58
C TYR A 111 -2.08 9.96 4.05
N GLN A 112 -3.16 10.11 3.28
CA GLN A 112 -3.10 10.22 1.81
C GLN A 112 -2.38 11.49 1.36
N ARG A 113 -2.65 12.63 2.02
CA ARG A 113 -1.94 13.90 1.76
C ARG A 113 -0.44 13.75 1.99
N ASN A 114 -0.03 13.08 3.09
CA ASN A 114 1.37 12.85 3.40
C ASN A 114 2.04 11.89 2.41
N LEU A 115 1.32 10.92 1.84
CA LEU A 115 1.82 10.14 0.70
C LEU A 115 2.01 11.00 -0.55
N ALA A 116 1.03 11.83 -0.89
CA ALA A 116 1.04 12.68 -2.08
C ALA A 116 2.21 13.68 -2.05
N THR A 117 2.45 14.31 -0.88
CA THR A 117 3.56 15.24 -0.68
C THR A 117 4.93 14.61 -0.96
N LYS A 118 5.11 13.30 -0.72
CA LYS A 118 6.38 12.60 -1.03
C LYS A 118 6.74 12.62 -2.52
N VAL A 119 5.77 12.79 -3.38
CA VAL A 119 5.93 12.80 -4.85
C VAL A 119 5.56 14.15 -5.48
N GLY A 120 5.47 15.20 -4.67
CA GLY A 120 5.21 16.56 -5.16
C GLY A 120 3.78 16.78 -5.65
N LEU A 121 2.82 15.92 -5.33
CA LEU A 121 1.41 16.13 -5.66
C LEU A 121 0.78 17.06 -4.63
N GLU A 122 0.28 18.20 -5.10
CA GLU A 122 -0.32 19.25 -4.26
C GLU A 122 -1.83 19.39 -4.52
N GLY A 123 -2.55 19.90 -3.55
CA GLY A 123 -3.89 20.47 -3.69
C GLY A 123 -5.08 19.52 -3.78
N GLY A 124 -4.88 18.20 -3.88
CA GLY A 124 -5.98 17.24 -3.99
C GLY A 124 -6.21 16.40 -2.75
N TYR A 125 -7.41 15.85 -2.64
CA TYR A 125 -7.75 14.79 -1.68
C TYR A 125 -7.88 13.46 -2.43
N GLY A 126 -7.75 12.35 -1.71
CA GLY A 126 -8.05 11.03 -2.26
C GLY A 126 -6.93 10.35 -3.01
N PHE A 127 -5.71 10.90 -2.99
CA PHE A 127 -4.54 10.26 -3.61
C PHE A 127 -4.25 8.90 -2.99
N PHE A 128 -3.81 7.96 -3.83
CA PHE A 128 -3.35 6.64 -3.42
C PHE A 128 -4.36 5.87 -2.54
N LYS A 129 -5.64 5.95 -2.90
CA LYS A 129 -6.71 5.21 -2.22
C LYS A 129 -6.40 3.71 -2.13
N GLY A 130 -5.81 3.13 -3.18
CA GLY A 130 -5.35 1.73 -3.19
C GLY A 130 -4.33 1.41 -2.09
N SER A 131 -3.47 2.36 -1.69
CA SER A 131 -2.56 2.16 -0.55
C SER A 131 -3.32 2.05 0.78
N LEU A 132 -4.32 2.91 1.00
CA LEU A 132 -5.17 2.81 2.17
C LEU A 132 -5.97 1.49 2.19
N ASP A 133 -6.58 1.13 1.05
CA ASP A 133 -7.37 -0.08 0.90
C ASP A 133 -6.53 -1.34 1.12
N PHE A 134 -5.27 -1.30 0.70
CA PHE A 134 -4.33 -2.39 0.90
C PHE A 134 -3.84 -2.48 2.36
N GLN A 135 -3.58 -1.35 3.04
CA GLN A 135 -2.91 -1.34 4.34
C GLN A 135 -3.88 -1.38 5.52
N PHE A 136 -5.09 -0.81 5.38
CA PHE A 136 -6.04 -0.63 6.47
C PHE A 136 -7.42 -1.17 6.10
N ASN A 137 -8.16 -1.67 7.08
CA ASN A 137 -9.53 -2.15 6.85
C ASN A 137 -10.52 -1.00 6.64
N GLU A 138 -11.71 -1.32 6.11
CA GLU A 138 -12.72 -0.32 5.74
C GLU A 138 -13.21 0.51 6.94
N LEU A 139 -13.38 -0.10 8.11
CA LEU A 139 -13.83 0.61 9.32
C LEU A 139 -12.80 1.64 9.77
N GLN A 140 -11.52 1.27 9.78
CA GLN A 140 -10.44 2.18 10.12
C GLN A 140 -10.41 3.38 9.19
N ARG A 141 -10.49 3.14 7.87
CA ARG A 141 -10.41 4.18 6.83
C ARG A 141 -11.56 5.19 6.86
N ARG A 142 -12.77 4.72 7.24
CA ARG A 142 -13.97 5.56 7.30
C ARG A 142 -14.18 6.24 8.64
N SER A 143 -13.42 5.85 9.66
CA SER A 143 -13.55 6.39 11.00
C SER A 143 -12.67 7.62 11.22
N THR A 144 -13.15 8.57 11.99
CA THR A 144 -12.43 9.79 12.39
C THR A 144 -11.60 9.62 13.68
N VAL A 145 -11.57 8.41 14.24
CA VAL A 145 -10.90 8.17 15.53
C VAL A 145 -9.68 7.23 15.42
N TYR A 146 -9.15 7.03 14.23
CA TYR A 146 -7.93 6.25 14.04
C TYR A 146 -6.76 7.09 13.57
N ASN A 147 -5.62 6.89 14.21
CA ASN A 147 -4.32 7.29 13.70
C ASN A 147 -3.78 6.20 12.79
N PHE A 148 -3.15 6.61 11.71
CA PHE A 148 -2.54 5.74 10.71
C PHE A 148 -1.04 5.97 10.66
N VAL A 149 -0.26 4.91 10.54
CA VAL A 149 1.17 4.99 10.25
C VAL A 149 1.61 3.82 9.40
N THR A 150 2.49 4.09 8.45
CA THR A 150 3.27 3.08 7.75
C THR A 150 4.74 3.40 7.89
N GLN A 151 5.46 2.52 8.55
CA GLN A 151 6.93 2.49 8.52
C GLN A 151 7.36 1.76 7.26
N THR A 152 8.24 2.39 6.49
CA THR A 152 8.81 1.80 5.28
C THR A 152 10.32 1.70 5.44
N ASP A 153 10.82 0.48 5.50
CA ASP A 153 12.25 0.17 5.41
C ASP A 153 12.57 -0.07 3.94
N GLN A 154 13.28 0.88 3.33
CA GLN A 154 13.43 0.99 1.91
C GLN A 154 14.90 0.90 1.50
N TYR A 155 15.15 0.08 0.48
CA TYR A 155 16.46 -0.11 -0.15
C TYR A 155 16.35 0.30 -1.61
N ASP A 156 16.85 1.50 -1.91
CA ASP A 156 16.87 2.07 -3.25
C ASP A 156 18.15 1.66 -3.96
N ILE A 157 18.05 0.92 -5.04
CA ILE A 157 19.22 0.39 -5.76
C ILE A 157 19.50 1.20 -7.01
N ALA A 158 18.48 1.50 -7.80
CA ALA A 158 18.65 2.32 -8.99
C ALA A 158 17.43 3.19 -9.28
N LEU A 159 17.70 4.38 -9.85
CA LEU A 159 16.72 5.31 -10.39
C LEU A 159 16.65 5.13 -11.91
N LEU A 160 15.46 4.89 -12.43
CA LEU A 160 15.14 4.93 -13.85
C LEU A 160 14.48 6.26 -14.17
N THR A 161 14.87 6.89 -15.29
CA THR A 161 14.31 8.16 -15.74
C THR A 161 14.12 8.13 -17.25
N LEU A 162 12.99 8.65 -17.75
CA LEU A 162 12.84 8.96 -19.17
C LEU A 162 13.79 10.10 -19.53
N ASP A 163 14.72 9.87 -20.44
CA ASP A 163 15.81 10.78 -20.81
C ASP A 163 16.08 10.70 -22.31
N PRO A 164 15.10 11.04 -23.18
CA PRO A 164 15.32 11.10 -24.61
C PRO A 164 16.18 12.31 -25.01
N ASP A 165 16.76 12.29 -26.20
CA ASP A 165 17.53 13.42 -26.74
C ASP A 165 16.66 14.65 -27.10
N GLY A 166 15.33 14.49 -27.06
CA GLY A 166 14.32 15.54 -27.35
C GLY A 166 13.20 15.57 -26.31
N PRO A 167 12.11 16.30 -26.61
CA PRO A 167 10.93 16.31 -25.75
C PRO A 167 10.33 14.92 -25.60
N VAL A 168 9.90 14.55 -24.39
CA VAL A 168 9.25 13.25 -24.10
C VAL A 168 8.01 13.03 -24.96
N SER A 169 7.31 14.12 -25.36
CA SER A 169 6.14 14.06 -26.25
C SER A 169 6.42 13.44 -27.62
N GLU A 170 7.65 13.55 -28.13
CA GLU A 170 8.05 12.94 -29.41
C GLU A 170 8.08 11.40 -29.36
N LEU A 171 8.17 10.83 -28.18
CA LEU A 171 8.12 9.37 -27.98
C LEU A 171 6.71 8.82 -27.88
N LEU A 172 5.67 9.67 -27.88
CA LEU A 172 4.29 9.21 -27.69
C LEU A 172 3.86 8.25 -28.80
N ARG A 173 3.20 7.18 -28.40
CA ARG A 173 2.51 6.27 -29.33
C ARG A 173 1.37 7.00 -30.02
N GLU A 174 1.16 6.75 -31.31
CA GLU A 174 0.10 7.37 -32.12
C GLU A 174 -1.27 7.37 -31.44
N ARG A 175 -1.63 6.25 -30.81
CA ARG A 175 -2.89 6.16 -30.06
C ARG A 175 -2.93 7.06 -28.84
N ALA A 176 -1.84 7.16 -28.10
CA ALA A 176 -1.76 8.02 -26.92
C ALA A 176 -1.86 9.49 -27.32
N THR A 177 -1.17 9.90 -28.41
CA THR A 177 -1.27 11.24 -28.98
C THR A 177 -2.72 11.55 -29.35
N THR A 178 -3.37 10.69 -30.12
CA THR A 178 -4.77 10.89 -30.56
C THR A 178 -5.71 11.01 -29.36
N ASP A 179 -5.59 10.12 -28.37
CA ASP A 179 -6.45 10.13 -27.18
C ASP A 179 -6.20 11.41 -26.33
N LEU A 180 -4.95 11.85 -26.17
CA LEU A 180 -4.60 13.10 -25.48
C LEU A 180 -5.21 14.33 -26.15
N GLU A 181 -5.18 14.38 -27.47
CA GLU A 181 -5.68 15.52 -28.26
C GLU A 181 -7.22 15.59 -28.32
N THR A 182 -7.89 14.43 -28.40
CA THR A 182 -9.28 14.39 -28.84
C THR A 182 -10.28 13.75 -27.86
N ALA A 183 -9.82 12.92 -26.93
CA ALA A 183 -10.72 12.21 -26.02
C ALA A 183 -11.39 13.16 -25.01
N ASP A 184 -12.62 12.83 -24.60
CA ASP A 184 -13.23 13.47 -23.44
C ASP A 184 -12.31 13.33 -22.21
N PRO A 185 -12.08 14.41 -21.43
CA PRO A 185 -11.14 14.37 -20.30
C PRO A 185 -11.44 13.28 -19.27
N THR A 186 -12.71 13.04 -18.93
CA THR A 186 -13.10 12.01 -17.96
C THR A 186 -12.79 10.61 -18.51
N VAL A 187 -13.07 10.37 -19.80
CA VAL A 187 -12.76 9.10 -20.48
C VAL A 187 -11.25 8.89 -20.57
N LEU A 188 -10.49 9.96 -20.83
CA LEU A 188 -9.03 9.94 -20.85
C LEU A 188 -8.48 9.53 -19.47
N PHE A 189 -8.91 10.20 -18.40
CA PHE A 189 -8.46 9.92 -17.03
C PHE A 189 -8.90 8.54 -16.53
N ASP A 190 -10.09 8.08 -16.90
CA ASP A 190 -10.52 6.71 -16.59
C ASP A 190 -9.67 5.64 -17.29
N ARG A 191 -9.21 5.92 -18.52
CA ARG A 191 -8.39 4.99 -19.30
C ARG A 191 -6.93 4.99 -18.88
N TYR A 192 -6.34 6.18 -18.77
CA TYR A 192 -4.90 6.36 -18.57
C TYR A 192 -4.52 6.72 -17.12
N GLY A 193 -5.46 7.08 -16.25
CA GLY A 193 -5.14 7.84 -15.03
C GLY A 193 -4.84 9.28 -15.38
N THR A 194 -4.27 10.04 -14.46
CA THR A 194 -4.04 11.48 -14.64
C THR A 194 -2.58 11.85 -14.81
N HIS A 195 -1.67 10.93 -14.52
CA HIS A 195 -0.22 11.15 -14.55
C HIS A 195 0.48 10.05 -15.35
N TYR A 196 1.77 10.20 -15.56
CA TYR A 196 2.66 9.17 -16.11
C TYR A 196 3.94 9.07 -15.29
N LEU A 197 4.57 7.90 -15.33
CA LEU A 197 5.84 7.64 -14.67
C LEU A 197 6.99 8.16 -15.53
N HIS A 198 7.47 9.36 -15.17
CA HIS A 198 8.67 9.96 -15.74
C HIS A 198 9.95 9.36 -15.14
N SER A 199 9.92 9.05 -13.84
CA SER A 199 10.99 8.31 -13.19
C SER A 199 10.41 7.34 -12.13
N LEU A 200 11.20 6.34 -11.78
CA LEU A 200 10.87 5.41 -10.70
C LEU A 200 12.15 4.84 -10.07
N ILE A 201 12.01 4.36 -8.84
CA ILE A 201 13.11 3.73 -8.12
C ILE A 201 12.86 2.25 -7.98
N VAL A 202 13.85 1.44 -8.35
CA VAL A 202 13.85 -0.01 -8.16
C VAL A 202 14.75 -0.41 -7.00
N GLY A 203 14.34 -1.46 -6.31
CA GLY A 203 15.02 -1.96 -5.12
C GLY A 203 14.17 -2.96 -4.36
N ALA A 204 14.09 -2.80 -3.05
CA ALA A 204 13.21 -3.56 -2.18
C ALA A 204 12.63 -2.67 -1.07
N ALA A 205 11.45 -3.03 -0.57
CA ALA A 205 10.84 -2.33 0.54
C ALA A 205 10.08 -3.28 1.45
N ALA A 206 10.22 -3.08 2.77
CA ALA A 206 9.37 -3.70 3.77
C ALA A 206 8.51 -2.62 4.44
N THR A 207 7.21 -2.82 4.47
CA THR A 207 6.24 -1.90 5.08
C THR A 207 5.61 -2.53 6.32
N TYR A 208 5.50 -1.75 7.37
CA TYR A 208 4.82 -2.07 8.62
C TYR A 208 3.74 -1.02 8.84
N SER A 209 2.50 -1.37 8.54
CA SER A 209 1.36 -0.46 8.65
C SER A 209 0.56 -0.76 9.90
N ALA A 210 0.24 0.28 10.67
CA ALA A 210 -0.54 0.16 11.88
C ALA A 210 -1.63 1.24 11.93
N ALA A 211 -2.80 0.86 12.44
CA ALA A 211 -3.87 1.78 12.79
C ALA A 211 -4.25 1.57 14.26
N THR A 212 -4.39 2.66 15.01
CA THR A 212 -4.80 2.64 16.42
C THR A 212 -5.77 3.77 16.71
N ASN A 213 -6.53 3.62 17.80
CA ASN A 213 -7.42 4.66 18.26
C ASN A 213 -6.63 5.91 18.69
N THR A 214 -7.09 7.10 18.27
CA THR A 214 -6.43 8.40 18.53
C THR A 214 -6.22 8.70 20.01
N THR A 215 -7.01 8.11 20.91
CA THR A 215 -6.92 8.37 22.35
C THR A 215 -5.77 7.64 23.04
N LYS A 216 -5.09 6.71 22.36
CA LYS A 216 -3.97 5.93 22.91
C LYS A 216 -2.65 6.66 22.94
N TYR A 217 -2.49 7.66 22.08
CA TYR A 217 -1.22 8.42 21.93
C TYR A 217 -1.50 9.91 22.01
N ASN A 218 -0.64 10.63 22.73
CA ASN A 218 -0.79 12.08 22.94
C ASN A 218 -0.48 12.88 21.67
N SER A 219 0.27 12.29 20.74
CA SER A 219 0.61 12.93 19.48
C SER A 219 0.83 11.91 18.35
N GLU A 220 0.72 12.37 17.11
CA GLU A 220 1.06 11.60 15.91
C GLU A 220 2.53 11.15 15.93
N VAL A 221 3.42 11.97 16.46
CA VAL A 221 4.85 11.67 16.58
C VAL A 221 5.08 10.50 17.55
N ASP A 222 4.44 10.50 18.71
CA ASP A 222 4.56 9.41 19.69
C ASP A 222 4.08 8.09 19.12
N PHE A 223 2.99 8.13 18.33
CA PHE A 223 2.46 6.97 17.63
C PHE A 223 3.43 6.45 16.55
N ALA A 224 4.01 7.34 15.75
CA ALA A 224 4.99 6.98 14.72
C ALA A 224 6.25 6.35 15.32
N VAL A 225 6.73 6.90 16.44
CA VAL A 225 7.90 6.35 17.17
C VAL A 225 7.58 4.96 17.75
N ALA A 226 6.40 4.78 18.34
CA ALA A 226 5.98 3.48 18.86
C ALA A 226 5.87 2.42 17.76
N ALA A 227 5.35 2.80 16.59
CA ALA A 227 5.29 1.93 15.40
C ALA A 227 6.68 1.55 14.90
N GLU A 228 7.64 2.51 14.85
CA GLU A 228 9.03 2.24 14.47
C GLU A 228 9.69 1.25 15.43
N MET A 229 9.56 1.47 16.72
CA MET A 229 10.13 0.55 17.74
C MET A 229 9.50 -0.84 17.64
N SER A 230 8.17 -0.92 17.40
CA SER A 230 7.49 -2.19 17.20
C SER A 230 7.98 -2.91 15.93
N TYR A 231 8.15 -2.20 14.81
CA TYR A 231 8.72 -2.77 13.59
C TYR A 231 10.13 -3.30 13.80
N ARG A 232 11.03 -2.49 14.37
CA ARG A 232 12.43 -2.88 14.67
C ARG A 232 12.50 -4.07 15.63
N GLY A 233 11.55 -4.16 16.57
CA GLY A 233 11.44 -5.28 17.49
C GLY A 233 11.09 -6.59 16.80
N VAL A 234 10.12 -6.58 15.89
CA VAL A 234 9.68 -7.79 15.17
C VAL A 234 10.65 -8.23 14.07
N THR A 235 11.44 -7.30 13.53
CA THR A 235 12.47 -7.59 12.51
C THR A 235 13.85 -7.90 13.10
N GLY A 236 13.99 -7.87 14.45
CA GLY A 236 15.26 -8.15 15.12
C GLY A 236 16.32 -7.06 14.99
N GLN A 237 15.92 -5.83 14.61
CA GLN A 237 16.82 -4.69 14.42
C GLN A 237 17.16 -3.95 15.72
N LEU A 238 16.56 -4.33 16.86
CA LEU A 238 16.88 -3.77 18.17
C LEU A 238 18.06 -4.51 18.81
N SER A 239 18.98 -3.78 19.43
CA SER A 239 19.98 -4.38 20.32
C SER A 239 19.31 -5.01 21.55
N ALA A 240 19.99 -5.94 22.23
CA ALA A 240 19.46 -6.59 23.43
C ALA A 240 19.02 -5.59 24.53
N ASN A 241 19.77 -4.50 24.70
CA ASN A 241 19.43 -3.43 25.66
C ASN A 241 18.17 -2.66 25.22
N GLN A 242 18.05 -2.33 23.94
CA GLN A 242 16.86 -1.67 23.40
C GLN A 242 15.63 -2.59 23.48
N GLN A 243 15.79 -3.87 23.15
CA GLN A 243 14.73 -4.88 23.29
C GLN A 243 14.17 -4.91 24.71
N THR A 244 15.04 -4.89 25.72
CA THR A 244 14.63 -4.86 27.13
C THR A 244 13.98 -3.52 27.49
N GLN A 245 14.56 -2.41 27.04
CA GLN A 245 14.08 -1.07 27.35
C GLN A 245 12.68 -0.78 26.75
N TYR A 246 12.40 -1.26 25.55
CA TYR A 246 11.17 -0.95 24.83
C TYR A 246 10.15 -2.11 24.81
N SER A 247 10.42 -3.23 25.50
CA SER A 247 9.56 -4.43 25.46
C SER A 247 8.12 -4.15 25.83
N GLU A 248 7.87 -3.38 26.89
CA GLU A 248 6.54 -3.03 27.37
C GLU A 248 5.82 -2.12 26.36
N ALA A 249 6.50 -1.07 25.85
CA ALA A 249 5.91 -0.16 24.88
C ALA A 249 5.58 -0.86 23.54
N ILE A 250 6.44 -1.81 23.10
CA ILE A 250 6.19 -2.62 21.90
C ILE A 250 4.96 -3.52 22.12
N GLU A 251 4.85 -4.15 23.29
CA GLU A 251 3.72 -5.02 23.61
C GLU A 251 2.41 -4.23 23.72
N GLU A 252 2.42 -3.07 24.37
CA GLU A 252 1.28 -2.17 24.45
C GLU A 252 0.84 -1.69 23.07
N PHE A 253 1.80 -1.27 22.21
CA PHE A 253 1.51 -0.86 20.85
C PHE A 253 0.82 -1.97 20.06
N ARG A 254 1.37 -3.20 20.12
CA ARG A 254 0.82 -4.35 19.38
C ARG A 254 -0.56 -4.76 19.86
N LYS A 255 -0.85 -4.60 21.16
CA LYS A 255 -2.19 -4.83 21.72
C LYS A 255 -3.20 -3.76 21.32
N ALA A 256 -2.74 -2.51 21.18
CA ALA A 256 -3.59 -1.37 20.86
C ALA A 256 -3.81 -1.16 19.36
N SER A 257 -3.01 -1.80 18.49
CA SER A 257 -2.98 -1.51 17.05
C SER A 257 -3.29 -2.76 16.23
N THR A 258 -4.00 -2.56 15.12
CA THR A 258 -4.07 -3.55 14.04
C THR A 258 -2.85 -3.34 13.15
N VAL A 259 -2.09 -4.40 12.93
CA VAL A 259 -0.81 -4.35 12.20
C VAL A 259 -0.86 -5.20 10.95
N LYS A 260 -0.34 -4.68 9.84
CA LYS A 260 -0.10 -5.40 8.59
C LYS A 260 1.35 -5.21 8.15
N VAL A 261 2.00 -6.31 7.78
CA VAL A 261 3.39 -6.30 7.28
C VAL A 261 3.43 -6.84 5.87
N HIS A 262 4.18 -6.19 5.01
CA HIS A 262 4.34 -6.59 3.62
C HIS A 262 5.76 -6.25 3.15
N ALA A 263 6.39 -7.14 2.36
CA ALA A 263 7.67 -6.88 1.73
C ALA A 263 7.61 -7.12 0.22
N ARG A 264 8.35 -6.31 -0.52
CA ARG A 264 8.50 -6.40 -1.97
C ARG A 264 9.98 -6.39 -2.34
N GLY A 265 10.34 -7.09 -3.40
CA GLY A 265 11.74 -7.31 -3.76
C GLY A 265 12.44 -8.33 -2.86
N GLY A 266 13.66 -8.73 -3.22
CA GLY A 266 14.34 -9.87 -2.61
C GLY A 266 13.67 -11.21 -2.94
N GLN A 267 14.16 -12.28 -2.35
CA GLN A 267 13.58 -13.62 -2.54
C GLN A 267 12.24 -13.74 -1.79
N ALA A 268 11.22 -14.25 -2.47
CA ALA A 268 9.85 -14.33 -1.96
C ALA A 268 9.74 -15.20 -0.68
N GLU A 269 10.57 -16.25 -0.56
CA GLU A 269 10.58 -17.13 0.62
C GLU A 269 10.99 -16.41 1.92
N PHE A 270 11.83 -15.36 1.83
CA PHE A 270 12.24 -14.53 2.96
C PHE A 270 11.29 -13.35 3.16
N ALA A 271 10.82 -12.74 2.07
CA ALA A 271 9.89 -11.59 2.11
C ALA A 271 8.62 -11.90 2.91
N GLY A 272 8.06 -13.11 2.77
CA GLY A 272 6.88 -13.56 3.51
C GLY A 272 7.11 -13.81 5.01
N LYS A 273 8.37 -13.82 5.49
CA LYS A 273 8.74 -14.20 6.86
C LYS A 273 9.63 -13.18 7.58
N ILE A 274 9.63 -11.92 7.12
CA ILE A 274 10.51 -10.88 7.69
C ILE A 274 10.27 -10.64 9.18
N VAL A 275 9.06 -10.84 9.67
CA VAL A 275 8.69 -10.72 11.10
C VAL A 275 8.94 -12.02 11.88
N ASP A 276 9.25 -13.11 11.20
CA ASP A 276 9.51 -14.43 11.75
C ASP A 276 11.03 -14.77 11.74
N GLY A 277 11.89 -13.75 11.68
CA GLY A 277 13.35 -13.88 11.78
C GLY A 277 14.09 -13.97 10.45
N SER A 278 13.42 -13.84 9.29
CA SER A 278 14.07 -13.88 7.96
C SER A 278 14.45 -12.50 7.41
N TYR A 279 14.41 -11.44 8.23
CA TYR A 279 14.71 -10.08 7.78
C TYR A 279 16.12 -9.93 7.19
N ASP A 280 17.15 -10.47 7.86
CA ASP A 280 18.53 -10.36 7.38
C ASP A 280 18.77 -11.16 6.08
N ASP A 281 18.11 -12.31 5.92
CA ASP A 281 18.21 -13.11 4.70
C ASP A 281 17.45 -12.45 3.55
N TRP A 282 16.29 -11.87 3.82
CA TRP A 282 15.59 -11.03 2.85
C TRP A 282 16.48 -9.87 2.37
N ARG A 283 17.11 -9.13 3.29
CA ARG A 283 17.99 -8.02 2.98
C ARG A 283 19.18 -8.42 2.10
N LYS A 284 19.82 -9.58 2.38
CA LYS A 284 20.91 -10.11 1.57
C LYS A 284 20.47 -10.54 0.16
N SER A 285 19.20 -10.89 -0.02
CA SER A 285 18.64 -11.35 -1.28
C SER A 285 18.14 -10.22 -2.19
N ILE A 286 18.14 -8.96 -1.76
CA ILE A 286 17.53 -7.82 -2.47
C ILE A 286 18.04 -7.70 -3.91
N ARG A 287 19.35 -7.81 -4.12
CA ARG A 287 19.97 -7.69 -5.46
C ARG A 287 19.57 -8.80 -6.44
N GLN A 288 18.98 -9.89 -5.94
CA GLN A 288 18.55 -11.02 -6.76
C GLN A 288 17.17 -10.82 -7.39
N ASN A 289 16.37 -9.91 -6.82
CA ASN A 289 15.05 -9.59 -7.33
C ASN A 289 14.69 -8.14 -6.96
N LEU A 290 15.12 -7.21 -7.82
CA LEU A 290 14.76 -5.80 -7.72
C LEU A 290 13.37 -5.58 -8.31
N VAL A 291 12.56 -4.75 -7.66
CA VAL A 291 11.22 -4.38 -8.14
C VAL A 291 10.99 -2.88 -7.99
N PHE A 292 10.00 -2.34 -8.69
CA PHE A 292 9.56 -0.95 -8.49
C PHE A 292 9.05 -0.76 -7.06
N VAL A 293 9.70 0.10 -6.25
CA VAL A 293 9.42 0.26 -4.82
C VAL A 293 9.21 1.68 -4.35
N SER A 294 9.66 2.68 -5.11
CA SER A 294 9.58 4.07 -4.68
C SER A 294 9.45 5.07 -5.82
N LEU A 295 8.99 6.24 -5.44
CA LEU A 295 8.84 7.43 -6.26
C LEU A 295 9.54 8.60 -5.56
N ASN A 296 10.09 9.53 -6.35
CA ASN A 296 10.58 10.83 -5.88
C ASN A 296 9.66 11.98 -6.35
N ALA A 297 9.98 13.21 -6.01
CA ALA A 297 9.17 14.38 -6.34
C ALA A 297 8.94 14.60 -7.85
N ASP A 298 9.85 14.11 -8.69
CA ASP A 298 9.75 14.26 -10.16
C ASP A 298 9.24 13.00 -10.87
N SER A 299 8.83 11.99 -10.12
CA SER A 299 8.45 10.69 -10.68
C SER A 299 7.14 10.73 -11.45
N LEU A 300 6.17 11.46 -10.94
CA LEU A 300 4.84 11.56 -11.52
C LEU A 300 4.67 12.92 -12.18
N ARG A 301 4.43 12.91 -13.50
CA ARG A 301 4.11 14.12 -14.25
C ARG A 301 2.71 14.04 -14.82
N PRO A 302 1.97 15.18 -14.86
CA PRO A 302 0.62 15.19 -15.39
C PRO A 302 0.58 14.82 -16.88
N LEU A 303 -0.50 14.14 -17.30
CA LEU A 303 -0.69 13.80 -18.72
C LEU A 303 -0.79 15.03 -19.62
N TRP A 304 -1.33 16.14 -19.14
CA TRP A 304 -1.48 17.38 -19.93
C TRP A 304 -0.15 18.07 -20.24
N ASP A 305 0.94 17.74 -19.52
CA ASP A 305 2.28 18.21 -19.91
C ASP A 305 2.77 17.64 -21.24
N LEU A 306 2.15 16.55 -21.71
CA LEU A 306 2.45 15.93 -23.00
C LEU A 306 1.68 16.59 -24.16
N CYS A 307 0.73 17.49 -23.89
CA CYS A 307 -0.03 18.19 -24.92
C CYS A 307 0.77 19.37 -25.48
N GLU A 308 0.93 19.44 -26.81
CA GLU A 308 1.54 20.58 -27.48
C GLU A 308 0.58 21.78 -27.57
N ASP A 309 -0.72 21.53 -27.73
CA ASP A 309 -1.76 22.56 -27.76
C ASP A 309 -2.04 23.09 -26.34
N GLU A 310 -1.73 24.37 -26.11
CA GLU A 310 -1.95 25.05 -24.83
C GLU A 310 -3.44 25.08 -24.41
N THR A 311 -4.38 25.16 -25.38
CA THR A 311 -5.82 25.16 -25.11
C THR A 311 -6.23 23.79 -24.58
N ARG A 312 -5.73 22.73 -25.20
CA ARG A 312 -5.98 21.36 -24.77
C ARG A 312 -5.37 21.08 -23.40
N ARG A 313 -4.16 21.54 -23.16
CA ARG A 313 -3.48 21.47 -21.87
C ARG A 313 -4.34 22.08 -20.76
N ALA A 314 -4.76 23.35 -20.95
CA ALA A 314 -5.61 24.06 -19.99
C ALA A 314 -6.97 23.37 -19.78
N GLN A 315 -7.55 22.78 -20.81
CA GLN A 315 -8.79 22.02 -20.71
C GLN A 315 -8.63 20.77 -19.81
N LEU A 316 -7.55 20.02 -19.99
CA LEU A 316 -7.28 18.82 -19.19
C LEU A 316 -6.95 19.18 -17.74
N GLU A 317 -6.18 20.25 -17.52
CA GLU A 317 -5.87 20.75 -16.18
C GLU A 317 -7.13 21.19 -15.41
N ALA A 318 -8.04 21.93 -16.07
CA ALA A 318 -9.31 22.31 -15.47
C ALA A 318 -10.21 21.11 -15.17
N ALA A 319 -10.23 20.11 -16.08
CA ALA A 319 -10.99 18.88 -15.86
C ALA A 319 -10.40 18.01 -14.75
N TYR A 320 -9.09 18.07 -14.50
CA TYR A 320 -8.43 17.39 -13.39
C TYR A 320 -8.93 17.88 -12.02
N GLU A 321 -9.15 19.20 -11.87
CA GLU A 321 -9.68 19.77 -10.62
C GLU A 321 -11.06 19.19 -10.29
N GLU A 322 -11.94 19.07 -11.30
CA GLU A 322 -13.26 18.45 -11.12
C GLU A 322 -13.17 16.95 -10.85
N TYR A 323 -12.34 16.23 -11.62
CA TYR A 323 -12.13 14.79 -11.48
C TYR A 323 -11.57 14.43 -10.10
N SER A 324 -10.60 15.20 -9.60
CA SER A 324 -9.96 14.98 -8.30
C SER A 324 -10.94 15.13 -7.13
N GLY A 325 -11.89 16.04 -7.23
CA GLY A 325 -12.94 16.28 -6.23
C GLY A 325 -13.79 15.03 -5.92
N GLY A 326 -13.92 14.11 -6.89
CA GLY A 326 -14.63 12.83 -6.73
C GLY A 326 -13.93 11.80 -5.85
N PHE A 327 -12.66 12.03 -5.46
CA PHE A 327 -11.84 11.08 -4.68
C PHE A 327 -11.58 11.52 -3.23
N SER A 328 -12.18 12.62 -2.79
CA SER A 328 -12.04 13.07 -1.40
C SER A 328 -12.46 11.96 -0.44
N PRO A 329 -11.62 11.54 0.51
CA PRO A 329 -11.99 10.57 1.53
C PRO A 329 -12.77 11.28 2.62
N GLU A 330 -14.04 11.56 2.37
CA GLU A 330 -14.89 12.01 3.46
C GLU A 330 -15.13 10.85 4.43
N PRO A 331 -15.01 11.10 5.74
CA PRO A 331 -15.45 10.14 6.75
C PRO A 331 -16.90 9.74 6.46
N ASP A 332 -17.20 8.45 6.48
CA ASP A 332 -18.58 8.02 6.35
C ASP A 332 -19.39 8.54 7.57
N PRO A 333 -20.23 9.56 7.44
CA PRO A 333 -20.97 10.13 8.55
C PRO A 333 -21.95 9.11 9.17
N THR A 334 -22.14 7.99 8.53
CA THR A 334 -22.98 6.90 9.01
C THR A 334 -22.24 5.94 9.95
N ILE A 335 -20.92 6.05 10.09
CA ILE A 335 -20.12 5.26 11.03
C ILE A 335 -19.88 6.09 12.30
N ALA A 336 -20.29 5.55 13.44
CA ALA A 336 -20.17 6.23 14.72
C ALA A 336 -19.46 5.34 15.77
N PRO A 337 -18.67 5.96 16.67
CA PRO A 337 -18.04 5.26 17.78
C PRO A 337 -19.08 4.84 18.84
N VAL A 338 -18.85 3.68 19.46
CA VAL A 338 -19.64 3.18 20.59
C VAL A 338 -18.81 3.27 21.86
N TYR A 339 -19.35 4.00 22.84
CA TYR A 339 -18.73 4.19 24.15
C TYR A 339 -19.34 3.24 25.19
N GLY A 340 -18.51 2.76 26.10
CA GLY A 340 -18.94 1.94 27.22
C GLY A 340 -19.10 2.72 28.53
N TYR A 341 -20.09 2.38 29.29
CA TYR A 341 -20.29 2.84 30.65
C TYR A 341 -20.29 1.63 31.59
N SER A 342 -19.66 1.72 32.74
CA SER A 342 -19.65 0.64 33.73
C SER A 342 -19.98 1.09 35.12
N THR A 343 -20.48 0.14 35.94
CA THR A 343 -20.61 0.27 37.41
C THR A 343 -19.76 -0.79 38.09
N ASP A 344 -19.31 -0.53 39.34
CA ASP A 344 -18.39 -1.44 40.03
C ASP A 344 -19.11 -2.50 40.89
N SER A 345 -20.33 -2.22 41.41
CA SER A 345 -21.00 -3.14 42.34
C SER A 345 -22.51 -3.06 42.22
N PRO A 346 -23.20 -4.03 41.60
CA PRO A 346 -22.64 -5.09 40.78
C PRO A 346 -22.03 -4.54 39.50
N ARG A 347 -21.06 -5.23 38.92
CA ARG A 347 -20.41 -4.81 37.69
C ARG A 347 -21.36 -4.97 36.51
N ARG A 348 -21.70 -3.88 35.85
CA ARG A 348 -22.65 -3.80 34.72
C ARG A 348 -22.11 -2.90 33.63
N TRP A 349 -22.51 -3.16 32.42
CA TRP A 349 -22.09 -2.41 31.25
C TRP A 349 -23.30 -1.86 30.50
N TYR A 350 -23.11 -0.69 29.91
CA TYR A 350 -24.03 -0.02 28.99
C TYR A 350 -23.24 0.56 27.84
N PHE A 351 -23.72 0.39 26.63
CA PHE A 351 -23.04 0.84 25.42
C PHE A 351 -23.90 1.83 24.66
N SER A 352 -23.30 2.96 24.20
CA SER A 352 -24.02 4.03 23.53
C SER A 352 -23.15 4.77 22.51
N LEU A 353 -23.81 5.40 21.54
CA LEU A 353 -23.20 6.35 20.61
C LEU A 353 -22.95 7.72 21.29
N SER A 354 -23.60 8.00 22.40
CA SER A 354 -23.48 9.26 23.15
C SER A 354 -22.51 9.12 24.32
N ARG A 355 -21.72 10.18 24.56
CA ARG A 355 -20.84 10.30 25.73
C ARG A 355 -21.57 10.87 26.98
N SER A 356 -22.85 11.15 26.90
CA SER A 356 -23.63 11.80 27.97
C SER A 356 -24.87 11.03 28.41
N ASP A 357 -25.14 9.83 27.89
CA ASP A 357 -26.38 9.09 28.14
C ASP A 357 -26.61 8.75 29.61
N LEU A 358 -25.57 8.43 30.37
CA LEU A 358 -25.64 8.02 31.77
C LEU A 358 -24.79 8.88 32.71
N ALA A 359 -24.60 10.16 32.38
CA ALA A 359 -23.71 11.07 33.12
C ALA A 359 -24.04 11.22 34.61
N ASP A 360 -25.29 10.96 35.04
CA ASP A 360 -25.80 11.26 36.40
C ASP A 360 -26.18 10.02 37.24
N GLY A 361 -25.89 8.80 36.80
CA GLY A 361 -26.45 7.59 37.41
C GLY A 361 -25.47 6.65 38.15
N GLY A 362 -24.28 7.13 38.54
CA GLY A 362 -23.24 6.28 39.16
C GLY A 362 -22.56 5.35 38.17
N TRP A 363 -22.71 5.64 36.88
CA TRP A 363 -22.01 5.00 35.78
C TRP A 363 -20.73 5.75 35.43
N ARG A 364 -19.66 5.02 35.24
CA ARG A 364 -18.37 5.57 34.77
C ARG A 364 -18.27 5.43 33.29
N LEU A 365 -18.16 6.55 32.57
CA LEU A 365 -17.83 6.57 31.12
C LEU A 365 -16.40 6.10 30.91
N HIS A 366 -16.21 5.26 29.92
CA HIS A 366 -14.90 4.97 29.34
C HIS A 366 -14.70 5.89 28.14
N ASP A 367 -13.66 6.73 28.20
CA ASP A 367 -13.43 7.79 27.20
C ASP A 367 -13.10 7.28 25.81
N GLU A 368 -12.58 6.05 25.70
CA GLU A 368 -12.25 5.40 24.44
C GLU A 368 -13.45 4.62 23.91
N PRO A 369 -13.74 4.71 22.60
CA PRO A 369 -14.73 3.84 22.00
C PRO A 369 -14.25 2.39 21.99
N PHE A 370 -15.16 1.48 22.23
CA PHE A 370 -14.89 0.04 22.20
C PHE A 370 -14.89 -0.52 20.78
N PHE A 371 -15.76 -0.01 19.94
CA PHE A 371 -15.91 -0.40 18.53
C PHE A 371 -16.70 0.66 17.77
N HIS A 372 -16.88 0.47 16.46
CA HIS A 372 -17.62 1.36 15.57
C HIS A 372 -18.77 0.62 14.90
N VAL A 373 -19.86 1.32 14.66
CA VAL A 373 -21.10 0.76 14.09
C VAL A 373 -21.71 1.71 13.08
N SER A 374 -22.61 1.22 12.24
CA SER A 374 -23.38 2.09 11.36
C SER A 374 -24.62 2.66 12.04
N THR A 375 -24.87 3.95 11.85
CA THR A 375 -26.09 4.64 12.35
C THR A 375 -27.28 4.50 11.41
N VAL A 376 -27.07 3.95 10.21
CA VAL A 376 -28.11 3.78 9.17
C VAL A 376 -28.17 2.36 8.64
N PRO A 377 -29.35 1.90 8.18
CA PRO A 377 -29.48 0.61 7.51
C PRO A 377 -28.64 0.59 6.21
N GLY A 378 -28.18 -0.58 5.79
CA GLY A 378 -27.41 -0.77 4.56
C GLY A 378 -27.40 -2.21 4.10
N ARG A 379 -26.86 -2.46 2.90
CA ARG A 379 -26.83 -3.81 2.34
C ARG A 379 -26.05 -4.76 3.23
N GLY A 380 -26.69 -5.86 3.65
CA GLY A 380 -26.10 -6.88 4.52
C GLY A 380 -26.07 -6.49 5.99
N ARG A 381 -26.45 -5.26 6.37
CA ARG A 381 -26.55 -4.84 7.77
C ARG A 381 -27.90 -5.21 8.36
N VAL A 382 -27.88 -5.63 9.62
CA VAL A 382 -29.06 -5.91 10.42
C VAL A 382 -29.17 -4.93 11.57
N PRO A 383 -30.37 -4.62 12.07
CA PRO A 383 -30.55 -3.78 13.27
C PRO A 383 -29.99 -4.48 14.50
N VAL A 384 -29.34 -3.71 15.38
CA VAL A 384 -28.91 -4.14 16.71
C VAL A 384 -29.77 -3.43 17.75
N TYR A 385 -30.28 -4.20 18.69
CA TYR A 385 -31.17 -3.74 19.78
C TYR A 385 -30.44 -3.79 21.10
N ARG A 386 -30.76 -2.83 22.00
CA ARG A 386 -30.25 -2.79 23.37
C ARG A 386 -31.36 -3.13 24.32
N HIS A 387 -31.40 -4.35 24.82
CA HIS A 387 -32.38 -4.84 25.77
C HIS A 387 -31.99 -4.53 27.19
N SER A 388 -33.00 -4.33 28.06
CA SER A 388 -32.80 -4.12 29.48
C SER A 388 -33.50 -5.21 30.30
N ALA A 389 -32.95 -5.51 31.47
CA ALA A 389 -33.61 -6.35 32.49
C ALA A 389 -33.52 -5.68 33.83
N PRO A 390 -34.60 -5.72 34.66
CA PRO A 390 -34.65 -5.05 35.96
C PRO A 390 -33.94 -5.85 37.08
N ASN A 391 -33.70 -5.18 38.23
CA ASN A 391 -33.32 -5.74 39.52
C ASN A 391 -32.04 -6.58 39.60
N PRO A 392 -30.85 -5.98 39.45
CA PRO A 392 -30.58 -4.60 39.11
C PRO A 392 -30.72 -4.36 37.60
N ILE A 393 -30.87 -3.12 37.17
CA ILE A 393 -30.92 -2.80 35.73
C ILE A 393 -29.63 -3.23 35.07
N ARG A 394 -29.73 -3.98 33.98
CA ARG A 394 -28.62 -4.52 33.16
C ARG A 394 -29.00 -4.51 31.70
N TYR A 395 -28.02 -4.56 30.80
CA TYR A 395 -28.22 -4.38 29.37
C TYR A 395 -27.56 -5.52 28.57
N LYS A 396 -28.22 -5.87 27.46
CA LYS A 396 -27.73 -6.82 26.45
C LYS A 396 -27.92 -6.21 25.05
N LEU A 397 -26.93 -6.38 24.18
CA LEU A 397 -27.04 -6.12 22.73
C LEU A 397 -27.43 -7.40 22.02
N SER A 398 -28.28 -7.32 21.03
CA SER A 398 -28.69 -8.46 20.20
C SER A 398 -29.19 -8.00 18.84
N VAL A 399 -29.02 -8.82 17.82
CA VAL A 399 -29.67 -8.66 16.51
C VAL A 399 -31.13 -9.12 16.54
N GLU A 400 -31.54 -9.82 17.58
CA GLU A 400 -32.92 -10.24 17.81
C GLU A 400 -33.72 -9.15 18.51
N GLN A 401 -34.88 -8.78 17.97
CA GLN A 401 -35.78 -7.80 18.56
C GLN A 401 -36.43 -8.32 19.86
N ARG A 402 -36.56 -9.64 20.01
CA ARG A 402 -37.19 -10.32 21.17
C ARG A 402 -36.33 -11.44 21.71
N PRO A 403 -35.31 -11.12 22.54
CA PRO A 403 -34.34 -12.12 22.99
C PRO A 403 -34.95 -13.06 24.07
N GLY A 404 -36.18 -12.83 24.55
CA GLY A 404 -36.86 -13.67 25.56
C GLY A 404 -36.24 -13.58 26.96
N HIS A 405 -36.63 -14.51 27.85
CA HIS A 405 -36.01 -14.76 29.16
C HIS A 405 -35.86 -13.54 30.10
N GLY A 406 -36.85 -12.65 30.16
CA GLY A 406 -36.86 -11.53 31.10
C GLY A 406 -36.10 -10.28 30.65
N TRP A 407 -35.70 -10.24 29.39
CA TRP A 407 -35.23 -9.05 28.71
C TRP A 407 -36.37 -8.26 28.09
N SER A 408 -36.22 -6.93 27.99
CA SER A 408 -37.18 -6.08 27.31
C SER A 408 -37.28 -6.41 25.83
N ASP A 409 -38.50 -6.33 25.28
CA ASP A 409 -38.69 -6.30 23.84
C ASP A 409 -38.45 -4.88 23.33
N GLU A 410 -37.50 -4.70 22.37
CA GLU A 410 -37.19 -3.38 21.84
C GLU A 410 -37.76 -3.23 20.43
N THR A 411 -38.26 -2.04 20.12
CA THR A 411 -38.86 -1.75 18.81
C THR A 411 -37.99 -0.87 17.93
N GLN A 412 -36.98 -0.21 18.55
CA GLN A 412 -36.07 0.70 17.83
C GLN A 412 -34.64 0.16 17.94
N PRO A 413 -33.92 0.02 16.83
CA PRO A 413 -32.53 -0.32 16.88
C PRO A 413 -31.68 0.84 17.43
N VAL A 414 -30.62 0.52 18.13
CA VAL A 414 -29.65 1.51 18.60
C VAL A 414 -28.63 1.84 17.52
N TRP A 415 -28.33 0.88 16.64
CA TRP A 415 -27.47 1.00 15.45
C TRP A 415 -27.66 -0.17 14.49
N TYR A 416 -26.82 -0.27 13.49
CA TYR A 416 -26.82 -1.36 12.49
C TYR A 416 -25.42 -1.97 12.41
N ALA A 417 -25.36 -3.29 12.25
CA ALA A 417 -24.11 -4.05 12.14
C ALA A 417 -24.31 -5.22 11.16
N TYR A 418 -23.25 -5.94 10.85
CA TYR A 418 -23.40 -7.16 10.06
C TYR A 418 -23.75 -8.33 10.99
N PRO A 419 -24.63 -9.25 10.56
CA PRO A 419 -25.03 -10.39 11.39
C PRO A 419 -23.81 -11.29 11.64
N PRO A 420 -23.80 -12.04 12.76
CA PRO A 420 -22.81 -13.08 12.99
C PRO A 420 -22.92 -14.15 11.90
N ASP A 421 -21.80 -14.54 11.33
CA ASP A 421 -21.72 -15.69 10.41
C ASP A 421 -21.20 -16.90 11.20
N PRO A 422 -21.99 -17.97 11.36
CA PRO A 422 -21.58 -19.14 12.13
C PRO A 422 -20.42 -19.92 11.49
N ASP A 423 -20.16 -19.72 10.20
CA ASP A 423 -19.10 -20.42 9.47
C ASP A 423 -17.76 -19.64 9.43
N GLU A 424 -17.74 -18.38 9.88
CA GLU A 424 -16.54 -17.52 9.93
C GLU A 424 -16.03 -17.35 11.36
N HIS A 425 -14.93 -18.03 11.69
CA HIS A 425 -14.32 -17.94 13.03
C HIS A 425 -13.39 -16.72 13.23
N ASP A 426 -12.96 -16.02 12.16
CA ASP A 426 -11.93 -14.97 12.21
C ASP A 426 -12.29 -13.65 11.50
N GLY A 427 -13.56 -13.36 11.33
CA GLY A 427 -14.02 -12.07 10.78
C GLY A 427 -14.07 -12.04 9.25
N VAL A 428 -15.14 -11.43 8.73
CA VAL A 428 -15.26 -11.06 7.32
C VAL A 428 -14.15 -10.08 6.96
N GLN A 429 -13.53 -10.24 5.80
CA GLN A 429 -12.42 -9.39 5.37
C GLN A 429 -12.75 -7.90 5.55
N GLY A 430 -11.99 -7.22 6.43
CA GLY A 430 -12.17 -5.81 6.77
C GLY A 430 -13.17 -5.50 7.89
N ARG A 431 -13.68 -6.52 8.63
CA ARG A 431 -14.59 -6.35 9.77
C ARG A 431 -14.04 -7.09 10.98
N GLU A 432 -14.21 -6.52 12.15
CA GLU A 432 -13.86 -7.17 13.43
C GLU A 432 -15.12 -7.69 14.10
N GLY A 433 -15.08 -8.95 14.58
CA GLY A 433 -16.19 -9.55 15.31
C GLY A 433 -16.38 -8.91 16.69
N ILE A 434 -17.60 -8.56 17.05
CA ILE A 434 -17.97 -8.06 18.37
C ILE A 434 -18.51 -9.20 19.21
N TYR A 435 -17.79 -9.58 20.23
CA TYR A 435 -18.11 -10.70 21.10
C TYR A 435 -18.79 -10.26 22.39
N GLY A 436 -19.79 -11.01 22.83
CA GLY A 436 -20.43 -10.86 24.12
C GLY A 436 -19.67 -11.64 25.19
N PHE A 437 -19.47 -11.01 26.34
CA PHE A 437 -18.82 -11.59 27.51
C PHE A 437 -19.76 -11.47 28.74
N VAL A 438 -19.73 -12.47 29.58
CA VAL A 438 -20.50 -12.48 30.83
C VAL A 438 -19.61 -12.78 32.03
N ASP A 439 -19.93 -12.20 33.18
CA ASP A 439 -19.29 -12.53 34.47
C ASP A 439 -19.74 -13.93 34.93
N PRO A 440 -18.84 -14.94 34.94
CA PRO A 440 -19.20 -16.30 35.31
C PRO A 440 -19.70 -16.41 36.76
N ASN A 441 -19.30 -15.49 37.64
CA ASN A 441 -19.67 -15.50 39.07
C ASN A 441 -21.00 -14.78 39.36
N ASN A 442 -21.46 -13.92 38.42
CA ASN A 442 -22.64 -13.05 38.63
C ASN A 442 -23.59 -13.05 37.42
N ARG A 443 -23.75 -14.17 36.71
CA ARG A 443 -24.60 -14.27 35.49
C ARG A 443 -26.03 -13.73 35.68
N GLY A 444 -26.58 -13.80 36.88
CA GLY A 444 -27.94 -13.31 37.21
C GLY A 444 -28.04 -11.81 37.44
N THR A 445 -26.96 -11.10 37.74
CA THR A 445 -26.95 -9.69 38.15
C THR A 445 -26.05 -8.79 37.32
N SER A 446 -25.04 -9.33 36.66
CA SER A 446 -24.18 -8.61 35.73
C SER A 446 -24.86 -8.47 34.37
N GLY A 447 -24.59 -7.37 33.67
CA GLY A 447 -24.93 -7.21 32.26
C GLY A 447 -23.87 -7.86 31.37
N TRP A 448 -24.05 -7.75 30.05
CA TRP A 448 -23.09 -8.19 29.08
C TRP A 448 -22.06 -7.09 28.82
N PHE A 449 -20.78 -7.50 28.66
CA PHE A 449 -19.71 -6.67 28.14
C PHE A 449 -19.48 -7.02 26.66
N TYR A 450 -19.18 -6.03 25.83
CA TYR A 450 -18.95 -6.23 24.40
C TYR A 450 -17.62 -5.63 23.99
N ASN A 451 -16.81 -6.41 23.28
CA ASN A 451 -15.52 -5.95 22.76
C ASN A 451 -15.08 -6.82 21.57
N VAL A 452 -14.10 -6.32 20.83
CA VAL A 452 -13.50 -7.01 19.66
C VAL A 452 -12.56 -8.15 20.04
N ARG A 453 -11.87 -8.10 21.18
CA ARG A 453 -10.79 -9.06 21.50
C ARG A 453 -10.90 -9.68 22.90
N ASP A 454 -10.98 -8.87 23.94
CA ASP A 454 -10.78 -9.31 25.32
C ASP A 454 -12.00 -9.02 26.18
N GLY A 455 -12.33 -9.96 27.06
CA GLY A 455 -13.36 -9.79 28.09
C GLY A 455 -12.91 -8.87 29.22
N ASP A 456 -13.86 -8.39 29.99
CA ASP A 456 -13.59 -7.67 31.22
C ASP A 456 -13.10 -8.66 32.31
N ARG A 457 -11.89 -8.46 32.81
CA ARG A 457 -11.21 -9.12 33.96
C ARG A 457 -11.81 -10.47 34.40
N GLY A 458 -11.61 -11.51 33.59
CA GLY A 458 -12.09 -12.86 33.91
C GLY A 458 -13.53 -13.14 33.53
N TRP A 459 -14.14 -12.33 32.69
CA TRP A 459 -15.42 -12.62 32.07
C TRP A 459 -15.28 -13.64 30.96
N ASP A 460 -16.22 -14.56 30.89
CA ASP A 460 -16.22 -15.61 29.84
C ASP A 460 -16.81 -15.06 28.55
N ARG A 461 -16.12 -15.31 27.42
CA ARG A 461 -16.65 -15.06 26.09
C ARG A 461 -17.73 -16.10 25.77
N GLU A 462 -18.91 -15.66 25.40
CA GLU A 462 -20.01 -16.58 25.12
C GLU A 462 -20.36 -16.68 23.63
N GLU A 463 -20.50 -15.54 22.94
CA GLU A 463 -20.98 -15.56 21.56
C GLU A 463 -20.40 -14.43 20.72
N LEU A 464 -20.25 -14.66 19.41
CA LEU A 464 -20.11 -13.62 18.41
C LEU A 464 -21.47 -12.95 18.22
N THR A 465 -21.56 -11.66 18.54
CA THR A 465 -22.85 -10.95 18.54
C THR A 465 -23.14 -10.29 17.19
N PHE A 466 -22.14 -9.65 16.60
CA PHE A 466 -22.19 -9.01 15.27
C PHE A 466 -20.80 -8.59 14.81
N TYR A 467 -20.69 -8.16 13.54
CA TYR A 467 -19.49 -7.56 12.96
C TYR A 467 -19.67 -6.08 12.68
#